data_cbf5b50a79d23bdbe2788053fd984802
#
_entry.id   cbf5b50a79d23bdbe2788053fd984802
#
_cell.length_a   1.000
_cell.length_b   1.000
_cell.length_c   1.000
_cell.angle_alpha   90.00
_cell.angle_beta   90.00
_cell.angle_gamma   90.00
#
_symmetry.space_group_name_H-M   'P 1'
#
loop_
_entity.id
_entity.type
_entity.pdbx_description
1 polymer ?
#
loop_
_entity_poly.entity_id
_entity_poly.type
_entity_poly.pdbx_seq_one_letter_code
_entity_poly.pdbx_strand_id
1 'polypeptide(L)'
;MSKKALVLLCLTLLSFSLWSDVFAMPEESLLNELNAQVLRVEVKHNNGSNGLGSAVVIAKDQVITNCHVVEDSRNIKVLSHGKALSASAIKPDWYHDLCMLTVENLEAPIARMGASKHLHYDTPILTVGYPDKTTQPINTFGKVKALFPMDDSFIIRATSSFKLGASGGGLFDEAGHLVGIITLKSRGGEIHYYYMPVEWVQALMNKPAQELGTHNEKPFWAMASEKRPFFMQVVQPYVSHDWDVLMDISDAWVKQEPNTGESWFYLAIAEFEMKRYDQAEAHFKRALTLHHQDEETIAYLNKISERTAAMNVKPNQMALLSN
;
A
#
# COMPACT_ATOMS: atom_id res chain seq x y z
N MET A 1 -13.12 27.56 73.76
CA MET A 1 -13.74 26.45 72.99
C MET A 1 -13.43 26.68 71.53
N SER A 2 -12.43 25.97 70.97
CA SER A 2 -11.94 26.14 69.60
C SER A 2 -12.55 25.07 68.68
N LYS A 3 -13.23 25.55 67.63
CA LYS A 3 -13.77 24.67 66.61
C LYS A 3 -12.69 24.52 65.50
N LYS A 4 -12.07 23.33 65.40
CA LYS A 4 -11.19 22.97 64.29
C LYS A 4 -12.08 22.56 63.12
N ALA A 5 -12.03 23.34 62.05
CA ALA A 5 -12.63 22.99 60.76
C ALA A 5 -11.72 22.02 60.03
N LEU A 6 -12.24 20.82 59.74
CA LEU A 6 -11.58 19.78 58.96
C LEU A 6 -11.88 20.04 57.47
N VAL A 7 -10.88 20.50 56.71
CA VAL A 7 -10.96 20.67 55.28
C VAL A 7 -10.66 19.31 54.62
N LEU A 8 -11.70 18.69 54.06
CA LEU A 8 -11.58 17.46 53.30
C LEU A 8 -11.17 17.79 51.87
N LEU A 9 -9.92 17.55 51.53
CA LEU A 9 -9.36 17.76 50.18
C LEU A 9 -9.72 16.52 49.32
N CYS A 10 -10.77 16.63 48.51
CA CYS A 10 -11.07 15.60 47.49
C CYS A 10 -10.06 15.72 46.33
N LEU A 11 -9.04 14.86 46.33
CA LEU A 11 -8.20 14.59 45.18
C LEU A 11 -8.99 13.74 44.15
N THR A 12 -9.57 14.38 43.17
CA THR A 12 -10.06 13.68 41.98
C THR A 12 -8.86 13.33 41.09
N LEU A 13 -8.39 12.09 41.18
CA LEU A 13 -7.47 11.50 40.23
C LEU A 13 -8.19 11.37 38.89
N LEU A 14 -7.99 12.34 38.00
CA LEU A 14 -8.27 12.14 36.56
C LEU A 14 -7.27 11.10 36.03
N SER A 15 -7.70 9.86 35.98
CA SER A 15 -7.01 8.83 35.23
C SER A 15 -7.19 9.14 33.74
N PHE A 16 -6.21 9.85 33.16
CA PHE A 16 -6.02 9.87 31.72
C PHE A 16 -5.63 8.44 31.30
N SER A 17 -6.60 7.66 30.87
CA SER A 17 -6.34 6.43 30.12
C SER A 17 -5.73 6.86 28.79
N LEU A 18 -4.41 6.75 28.70
CA LEU A 18 -3.71 6.70 27.42
C LEU A 18 -4.23 5.44 26.70
N TRP A 19 -5.22 5.61 25.85
CA TRP A 19 -5.56 4.59 24.86
C TRP A 19 -4.39 4.60 23.86
N SER A 20 -3.39 3.78 24.15
CA SER A 20 -2.50 3.30 23.12
C SER A 20 -3.40 2.48 22.20
N ASP A 21 -3.54 2.86 20.92
CA ASP A 21 -4.09 1.99 19.89
C ASP A 21 -3.16 0.77 19.76
N VAL A 22 -3.31 -0.16 20.66
CA VAL A 22 -2.70 -1.49 20.55
C VAL A 22 -3.47 -2.16 19.44
N PHE A 23 -2.82 -2.36 18.28
CA PHE A 23 -3.33 -3.21 17.21
C PHE A 23 -3.70 -4.55 17.85
N ALA A 24 -5.00 -4.79 18.01
CA ALA A 24 -5.47 -6.07 18.55
C ALA A 24 -5.15 -7.13 17.49
N MET A 25 -4.28 -8.08 17.83
CA MET A 25 -4.01 -9.21 16.94
C MET A 25 -5.33 -9.90 16.62
N PRO A 26 -5.62 -10.18 15.33
CA PRO A 26 -6.80 -10.93 14.96
C PRO A 26 -6.84 -12.28 15.68
N GLU A 27 -8.04 -12.77 15.94
CA GLU A 27 -8.22 -14.09 16.54
C GLU A 27 -7.55 -15.17 15.67
N GLU A 28 -6.97 -16.18 16.31
CA GLU A 28 -6.30 -17.28 15.62
C GLU A 28 -7.23 -18.01 14.64
N SER A 29 -8.52 -18.09 14.97
CA SER A 29 -9.56 -18.63 14.10
C SER A 29 -9.66 -17.88 12.77
N LEU A 30 -9.64 -16.54 12.81
CA LEU A 30 -9.66 -15.71 11.61
C LEU A 30 -8.36 -15.89 10.79
N LEU A 31 -7.20 -15.90 11.43
CA LEU A 31 -5.94 -16.14 10.74
C LEU A 31 -5.92 -17.49 10.02
N ASN A 32 -6.43 -18.54 10.65
CA ASN A 32 -6.54 -19.87 10.05
C ASN A 32 -7.51 -19.87 8.85
N GLU A 33 -8.65 -19.17 8.95
CA GLU A 33 -9.57 -19.00 7.83
C GLU A 33 -8.91 -18.30 6.65
N LEU A 34 -8.24 -17.16 6.88
CA LEU A 34 -7.56 -16.39 5.83
C LEU A 34 -6.41 -17.15 5.20
N ASN A 35 -5.64 -17.87 6.01
CA ASN A 35 -4.55 -18.71 5.52
C ASN A 35 -5.05 -19.83 4.59
N ALA A 36 -6.23 -20.39 4.87
CA ALA A 36 -6.83 -21.44 4.04
C ALA A 36 -7.38 -20.90 2.69
N GLN A 37 -7.69 -19.60 2.60
CA GLN A 37 -8.17 -18.94 1.40
C GLN A 37 -7.04 -18.58 0.42
N VAL A 38 -5.78 -18.57 0.88
CA VAL A 38 -4.62 -18.19 0.07
C VAL A 38 -3.81 -19.43 -0.26
N LEU A 39 -3.53 -19.63 -1.53
CA LEU A 39 -2.88 -20.83 -2.05
C LEU A 39 -1.55 -20.49 -2.73
N ARG A 40 -0.62 -21.43 -2.73
CA ARG A 40 0.63 -21.30 -3.43
C ARG A 40 0.45 -21.60 -4.91
N VAL A 41 1.09 -20.79 -5.76
CA VAL A 41 1.14 -20.99 -7.22
C VAL A 41 2.55 -21.37 -7.63
N GLU A 42 2.67 -22.44 -8.40
CA GLU A 42 3.92 -22.89 -9.03
C GLU A 42 3.76 -22.84 -10.54
N VAL A 43 4.72 -22.25 -11.22
CA VAL A 43 4.69 -22.03 -12.66
C VAL A 43 5.96 -22.56 -13.29
N LYS A 44 5.81 -23.23 -14.44
CA LYS A 44 6.93 -23.54 -15.31
C LYS A 44 6.79 -22.70 -16.59
N HIS A 45 7.66 -21.72 -16.73
CA HIS A 45 7.68 -20.84 -17.89
C HIS A 45 8.15 -21.54 -19.16
N ASN A 46 7.76 -21.04 -20.32
CA ASN A 46 8.13 -21.60 -21.63
C ASN A 46 9.65 -21.63 -21.86
N ASN A 47 10.42 -20.75 -21.21
CA ASN A 47 11.88 -20.74 -21.24
C ASN A 47 12.54 -21.79 -20.31
N GLY A 48 11.72 -22.61 -19.62
CA GLY A 48 12.17 -23.64 -18.69
C GLY A 48 12.44 -23.18 -17.25
N SER A 49 12.35 -21.90 -16.94
CA SER A 49 12.50 -21.40 -15.57
C SER A 49 11.25 -21.73 -14.74
N ASN A 50 11.41 -21.76 -13.41
CA ASN A 50 10.32 -21.93 -12.47
C ASN A 50 9.96 -20.59 -11.85
N GLY A 51 8.66 -20.29 -11.77
CA GLY A 51 8.08 -19.17 -11.06
C GLY A 51 7.31 -19.63 -9.82
N LEU A 52 7.21 -18.74 -8.85
CA LEU A 52 6.45 -18.92 -7.62
C LEU A 52 5.58 -17.70 -7.40
N GLY A 53 4.36 -17.94 -6.89
CA GLY A 53 3.43 -16.90 -6.53
C GLY A 53 2.42 -17.40 -5.51
N SER A 54 1.45 -16.56 -5.25
CA SER A 54 0.28 -16.83 -4.42
C SER A 54 -1.00 -16.62 -5.24
N ALA A 55 -2.10 -17.13 -4.75
CA ALA A 55 -3.43 -16.86 -5.30
C ALA A 55 -4.46 -16.86 -4.17
N VAL A 56 -5.53 -16.08 -4.32
CA VAL A 56 -6.67 -16.07 -3.40
C VAL A 56 -7.84 -16.77 -4.05
N VAL A 57 -8.53 -17.65 -3.32
CA VAL A 57 -9.75 -18.32 -3.77
C VAL A 57 -10.91 -17.33 -3.72
N ILE A 58 -11.48 -17.01 -4.89
CA ILE A 58 -12.51 -15.96 -5.01
C ILE A 58 -13.88 -16.48 -5.42
N ALA A 59 -13.94 -17.68 -5.96
CA ALA A 59 -15.18 -18.39 -6.29
C ALA A 59 -14.90 -19.91 -6.37
N LYS A 60 -15.94 -20.71 -6.54
CA LYS A 60 -15.77 -22.14 -6.79
C LYS A 60 -14.91 -22.35 -8.03
N ASP A 61 -13.85 -23.14 -7.89
CA ASP A 61 -12.90 -23.44 -8.96
C ASP A 61 -12.22 -22.22 -9.61
N GLN A 62 -12.17 -21.08 -8.89
CA GLN A 62 -11.53 -19.85 -9.38
C GLN A 62 -10.63 -19.22 -8.33
N VAL A 63 -9.43 -18.87 -8.75
CA VAL A 63 -8.45 -18.12 -7.93
C VAL A 63 -7.97 -16.88 -8.68
N ILE A 64 -7.65 -15.82 -7.94
CA ILE A 64 -7.00 -14.62 -8.47
C ILE A 64 -5.51 -14.64 -8.12
N THR A 65 -4.66 -14.28 -9.07
CA THR A 65 -3.22 -14.08 -8.90
C THR A 65 -2.77 -12.90 -9.74
N ASN A 66 -1.47 -12.55 -9.73
CA ASN A 66 -0.95 -11.57 -10.67
C ASN A 66 -0.63 -12.21 -12.02
N CYS A 67 -0.79 -11.41 -13.10
CA CYS A 67 -0.47 -11.86 -14.44
C CYS A 67 1.04 -12.11 -14.61
N HIS A 68 1.91 -11.28 -14.02
CA HIS A 68 3.37 -11.48 -14.06
C HIS A 68 3.84 -12.80 -13.41
N VAL A 69 3.02 -13.40 -12.53
CA VAL A 69 3.30 -14.72 -11.95
C VAL A 69 3.12 -15.84 -12.96
N VAL A 70 2.13 -15.69 -13.86
CA VAL A 70 1.67 -16.75 -14.78
C VAL A 70 1.98 -16.45 -16.24
N GLU A 71 2.59 -15.31 -16.54
CA GLU A 71 2.96 -14.92 -17.90
C GLU A 71 3.88 -15.98 -18.55
N ASP A 72 3.81 -16.10 -19.85
CA ASP A 72 4.64 -17.02 -20.64
C ASP A 72 4.61 -18.48 -20.16
N SER A 73 3.49 -18.93 -19.62
CA SER A 73 3.33 -20.29 -19.15
C SER A 73 2.00 -20.92 -19.54
N ARG A 74 2.06 -22.23 -19.84
CA ARG A 74 0.90 -23.13 -19.97
C ARG A 74 0.84 -24.17 -18.86
N ASN A 75 1.86 -24.22 -17.99
CA ASN A 75 1.95 -25.17 -16.89
C ASN A 75 1.91 -24.41 -15.57
N ILE A 76 0.71 -24.12 -15.12
CA ILE A 76 0.41 -23.38 -13.89
C ILE A 76 -0.27 -24.36 -12.93
N LYS A 77 0.31 -24.50 -11.73
CA LYS A 77 -0.21 -25.37 -10.68
C LYS A 77 -0.57 -24.56 -9.46
N VAL A 78 -1.74 -24.81 -8.90
CA VAL A 78 -2.21 -24.27 -7.64
C VAL A 78 -2.16 -25.39 -6.59
N LEU A 79 -1.48 -25.16 -5.48
CA LEU A 79 -1.32 -26.16 -4.43
C LEU A 79 -2.44 -25.98 -3.39
N SER A 80 -3.29 -26.99 -3.25
CA SER A 80 -4.36 -27.04 -2.25
C SER A 80 -4.29 -28.36 -1.49
N HIS A 81 -4.22 -28.32 -0.16
CA HIS A 81 -4.18 -29.51 0.70
C HIS A 81 -3.16 -30.58 0.26
N GLY A 82 -1.97 -30.15 -0.15
CA GLY A 82 -0.89 -31.06 -0.62
C GLY A 82 -1.09 -31.61 -2.04
N LYS A 83 -2.19 -31.26 -2.73
CA LYS A 83 -2.42 -31.61 -4.14
C LYS A 83 -2.02 -30.44 -5.05
N ALA A 84 -1.38 -30.75 -6.18
CA ALA A 84 -1.05 -29.79 -7.22
C ALA A 84 -2.10 -29.88 -8.34
N LEU A 85 -3.01 -28.91 -8.37
CA LEU A 85 -4.09 -28.83 -9.35
C LEU A 85 -3.64 -27.93 -10.51
N SER A 86 -3.92 -28.35 -11.76
CA SER A 86 -3.55 -27.56 -12.95
C SER A 86 -4.63 -26.52 -13.26
N ALA A 87 -4.21 -25.31 -13.60
CA ALA A 87 -5.11 -24.32 -14.19
C ALA A 87 -5.46 -24.75 -15.63
N SER A 88 -6.74 -24.60 -16.00
CA SER A 88 -7.28 -24.95 -17.33
C SER A 88 -7.58 -23.73 -18.20
N ALA A 89 -7.85 -22.56 -17.61
CA ALA A 89 -8.17 -21.33 -18.32
C ALA A 89 -7.76 -20.09 -17.50
N ILE A 90 -7.73 -18.94 -18.17
CA ILE A 90 -7.37 -17.65 -17.59
C ILE A 90 -8.36 -16.56 -18.00
N LYS A 91 -8.67 -15.63 -17.10
CA LYS A 91 -9.29 -14.34 -17.41
C LYS A 91 -8.27 -13.26 -17.07
N PRO A 92 -7.58 -12.66 -18.03
CA PRO A 92 -6.53 -11.71 -17.75
C PRO A 92 -7.02 -10.27 -17.73
N ASP A 93 -6.39 -9.48 -16.88
CA ASP A 93 -6.30 -8.03 -16.95
C ASP A 93 -4.81 -7.66 -16.87
N TRP A 94 -4.16 -7.70 -18.02
CA TRP A 94 -2.70 -7.49 -18.11
C TRP A 94 -2.29 -6.10 -17.62
N TYR A 95 -3.11 -5.09 -17.93
CA TYR A 95 -2.83 -3.72 -17.54
C TYR A 95 -2.79 -3.53 -16.03
N HIS A 96 -3.74 -4.11 -15.29
CA HIS A 96 -3.78 -4.07 -13.82
C HIS A 96 -2.98 -5.20 -13.16
N ASP A 97 -2.35 -6.07 -13.95
CA ASP A 97 -1.58 -7.20 -13.44
C ASP A 97 -2.43 -8.19 -12.61
N LEU A 98 -3.68 -8.41 -12.99
CA LEU A 98 -4.61 -9.33 -12.33
C LEU A 98 -5.04 -10.43 -13.28
N CYS A 99 -4.81 -11.69 -12.89
CA CYS A 99 -5.16 -12.86 -13.67
C CYS A 99 -5.98 -13.85 -12.83
N MET A 100 -7.22 -14.10 -13.26
CA MET A 100 -8.07 -15.10 -12.65
C MET A 100 -7.90 -16.43 -13.36
N LEU A 101 -7.58 -17.47 -12.60
CA LEU A 101 -7.38 -18.84 -13.12
C LEU A 101 -8.59 -19.71 -12.80
N THR A 102 -8.97 -20.57 -13.75
CA THR A 102 -9.88 -21.70 -13.52
C THR A 102 -9.06 -22.91 -13.10
N VAL A 103 -9.40 -23.49 -11.93
CA VAL A 103 -8.72 -24.63 -11.33
C VAL A 103 -9.77 -25.63 -10.87
N GLU A 104 -10.03 -26.63 -11.65
CA GLU A 104 -11.10 -27.61 -11.38
C GLU A 104 -10.81 -28.44 -10.13
N ASN A 105 -11.89 -28.81 -9.42
CA ASN A 105 -11.85 -29.61 -8.18
C ASN A 105 -11.07 -28.92 -7.04
N LEU A 106 -11.16 -27.60 -6.97
CA LEU A 106 -10.52 -26.82 -5.92
C LEU A 106 -11.32 -26.94 -4.60
N GLU A 107 -10.71 -27.57 -3.61
CA GLU A 107 -11.25 -27.71 -2.27
C GLU A 107 -10.55 -26.71 -1.34
N ALA A 108 -11.05 -25.45 -1.30
CA ALA A 108 -10.55 -24.40 -0.41
C ALA A 108 -11.67 -23.38 -0.12
N PRO A 109 -11.66 -22.72 1.05
CA PRO A 109 -12.66 -21.73 1.39
C PRO A 109 -12.54 -20.49 0.48
N ILE A 110 -13.70 -19.91 0.14
CA ILE A 110 -13.78 -18.73 -0.72
C ILE A 110 -13.62 -17.47 0.13
N ALA A 111 -12.76 -16.55 -0.28
CA ALA A 111 -12.56 -15.27 0.37
C ALA A 111 -13.81 -14.39 0.24
N ARG A 112 -14.17 -13.75 1.35
CA ARG A 112 -15.26 -12.75 1.36
C ARG A 112 -14.76 -11.47 0.74
N MET A 113 -15.40 -11.01 -0.33
CA MET A 113 -15.04 -9.76 -0.99
C MET A 113 -15.44 -8.56 -0.13
N GLY A 114 -14.51 -7.65 0.10
CA GLY A 114 -14.72 -6.35 0.72
C GLY A 114 -14.84 -5.23 -0.33
N ALA A 115 -14.41 -4.04 0.07
CA ALA A 115 -14.37 -2.87 -0.80
C ALA A 115 -13.20 -1.95 -0.42
N SER A 116 -12.29 -1.71 -1.36
CA SER A 116 -11.12 -0.84 -1.11
C SER A 116 -11.51 0.62 -0.87
N LYS A 117 -12.64 1.07 -1.42
CA LYS A 117 -13.20 2.42 -1.23
C LYS A 117 -13.58 2.76 0.22
N HIS A 118 -13.68 1.77 1.10
CA HIS A 118 -13.95 1.98 2.52
C HIS A 118 -12.66 2.12 3.36
N LEU A 119 -11.51 1.91 2.74
CA LEU A 119 -10.22 2.10 3.39
C LEU A 119 -9.90 3.60 3.51
N HIS A 120 -9.20 3.94 4.57
CA HIS A 120 -8.65 5.29 4.79
C HIS A 120 -7.25 5.20 5.34
N TYR A 121 -6.58 6.34 5.46
CA TYR A 121 -5.28 6.42 6.10
C TYR A 121 -5.33 5.78 7.49
N ASP A 122 -4.29 5.01 7.81
CA ASP A 122 -4.11 4.24 9.04
C ASP A 122 -5.14 3.12 9.29
N THR A 123 -6.04 2.81 8.33
CA THR A 123 -6.88 1.60 8.44
C THR A 123 -5.98 0.37 8.62
N PRO A 124 -6.19 -0.41 9.70
CA PRO A 124 -5.46 -1.65 9.93
C PRO A 124 -5.77 -2.68 8.83
N ILE A 125 -4.73 -3.39 8.39
CA ILE A 125 -4.85 -4.41 7.36
C ILE A 125 -3.90 -5.58 7.62
N LEU A 126 -4.23 -6.70 7.04
CA LEU A 126 -3.48 -7.95 7.09
C LEU A 126 -3.17 -8.45 5.68
N THR A 127 -1.93 -8.82 5.45
CA THR A 127 -1.47 -9.42 4.19
C THR A 127 -1.18 -10.90 4.39
N VAL A 128 -1.67 -11.74 3.48
CA VAL A 128 -1.43 -13.19 3.48
C VAL A 128 -0.86 -13.62 2.12
N GLY A 129 0.27 -14.33 2.13
CA GLY A 129 0.90 -14.81 0.91
C GLY A 129 1.98 -15.85 1.18
N TYR A 130 2.47 -16.51 0.12
CA TYR A 130 3.54 -17.51 0.16
C TYR A 130 4.86 -16.91 -0.33
N PRO A 131 5.67 -16.31 0.55
CA PRO A 131 6.95 -15.77 0.12
C PRO A 131 7.95 -16.89 -0.14
N ASP A 132 8.74 -16.74 -1.22
CA ASP A 132 9.81 -17.64 -1.61
C ASP A 132 9.37 -19.11 -1.65
N LYS A 133 10.11 -20.00 -0.98
CA LYS A 133 9.87 -21.45 -0.94
C LYS A 133 9.11 -21.92 0.31
N THR A 134 8.42 -21.01 1.01
CA THR A 134 7.67 -21.40 2.21
C THR A 134 6.55 -22.38 1.85
N THR A 135 6.31 -23.34 2.73
CA THR A 135 5.21 -24.31 2.60
C THR A 135 3.93 -23.86 3.29
N GLN A 136 4.04 -22.81 4.09
CA GLN A 136 2.92 -22.17 4.79
C GLN A 136 2.84 -20.70 4.39
N PRO A 137 1.64 -20.10 4.35
CA PRO A 137 1.48 -18.68 4.12
C PRO A 137 2.06 -17.89 5.29
N ILE A 138 2.52 -16.67 5.01
CA ILE A 138 3.00 -15.74 6.02
C ILE A 138 2.01 -14.58 6.12
N ASN A 139 1.67 -14.24 7.36
CA ASN A 139 0.81 -13.14 7.73
C ASN A 139 1.68 -11.94 8.12
N THR A 140 1.41 -10.77 7.53
CA THR A 140 2.04 -9.52 7.94
C THR A 140 0.98 -8.45 8.17
N PHE A 141 1.11 -7.77 9.32
CA PHE A 141 0.19 -6.73 9.73
C PHE A 141 0.72 -5.36 9.33
N GLY A 142 -0.18 -4.42 9.11
CA GLY A 142 0.19 -3.06 8.76
C GLY A 142 -1.01 -2.14 8.73
N LYS A 143 -0.79 -0.95 8.15
CA LYS A 143 -1.80 0.09 8.01
C LYS A 143 -1.74 0.67 6.61
N VAL A 144 -2.89 1.10 6.10
CA VAL A 144 -2.97 1.86 4.85
C VAL A 144 -2.25 3.20 5.01
N LYS A 145 -1.43 3.56 4.04
CA LYS A 145 -0.65 4.82 4.03
C LYS A 145 -0.98 5.75 2.87
N ALA A 146 -1.54 5.21 1.78
CA ALA A 146 -2.06 6.00 0.69
C ALA A 146 -3.07 5.21 -0.14
N LEU A 147 -3.95 5.95 -0.81
CA LEU A 147 -4.92 5.46 -1.77
C LEU A 147 -4.80 6.31 -3.03
N PHE A 148 -4.27 5.74 -4.10
CA PHE A 148 -4.04 6.44 -5.35
C PHE A 148 -5.17 6.17 -6.33
N PRO A 149 -5.94 7.20 -6.74
CA PRO A 149 -7.05 7.05 -7.68
C PRO A 149 -6.57 6.47 -9.01
N MET A 150 -7.21 5.43 -9.50
CA MET A 150 -6.97 4.85 -10.81
C MET A 150 -8.17 3.99 -11.25
N ASP A 151 -8.67 4.21 -12.46
CA ASP A 151 -9.70 3.40 -13.13
C ASP A 151 -10.88 3.02 -12.22
N ASP A 152 -11.58 4.06 -11.70
CA ASP A 152 -12.75 3.97 -10.81
C ASP A 152 -12.51 3.25 -9.46
N SER A 153 -11.24 3.07 -9.06
CA SER A 153 -10.85 2.49 -7.80
C SER A 153 -9.57 3.14 -7.22
N PHE A 154 -8.89 2.47 -6.28
CA PHE A 154 -7.72 3.01 -5.62
C PHE A 154 -6.63 1.94 -5.49
N ILE A 155 -5.44 2.21 -6.04
CA ILE A 155 -4.25 1.42 -5.68
C ILE A 155 -3.92 1.71 -4.22
N ILE A 156 -3.73 0.66 -3.43
CA ILE A 156 -3.51 0.76 -2.00
C ILE A 156 -2.00 0.71 -1.72
N ARG A 157 -1.45 1.71 -0.99
CA ARG A 157 -0.12 1.63 -0.39
C ARG A 157 -0.27 1.35 1.10
N ALA A 158 0.49 0.40 1.63
CA ALA A 158 0.41 0.03 3.03
C ALA A 158 1.78 -0.36 3.63
N THR A 159 1.86 -0.43 4.95
CA THR A 159 3.09 -0.82 5.66
C THR A 159 3.26 -2.31 5.81
N SER A 160 2.21 -3.14 5.59
CA SER A 160 2.33 -4.59 5.62
C SER A 160 3.31 -5.06 4.55
N SER A 161 4.43 -5.62 4.98
CA SER A 161 5.52 -5.99 4.08
C SER A 161 5.30 -7.38 3.48
N PHE A 162 5.86 -7.60 2.30
CA PHE A 162 5.90 -8.92 1.70
C PHE A 162 7.22 -9.16 0.94
N LYS A 163 7.52 -10.43 0.69
CA LYS A 163 8.72 -10.86 -0.05
C LYS A 163 8.30 -11.46 -1.41
N LEU A 164 9.29 -11.70 -2.26
CA LEU A 164 9.08 -12.39 -3.55
C LEU A 164 8.36 -13.73 -3.33
N GLY A 165 7.45 -14.06 -4.22
CA GLY A 165 6.57 -15.22 -4.12
C GLY A 165 5.20 -14.91 -3.47
N ALA A 166 5.09 -13.81 -2.71
CA ALA A 166 3.79 -13.42 -2.15
C ALA A 166 2.86 -12.75 -3.16
N SER A 167 3.36 -12.35 -4.35
CA SER A 167 2.55 -11.77 -5.43
C SER A 167 1.33 -12.64 -5.74
N GLY A 168 0.15 -12.04 -5.84
CA GLY A 168 -1.14 -12.73 -5.98
C GLY A 168 -1.81 -13.11 -4.66
N GLY A 169 -1.14 -12.94 -3.52
CA GLY A 169 -1.74 -13.10 -2.19
C GLY A 169 -2.74 -12.00 -1.86
N GLY A 170 -3.44 -12.14 -0.74
CA GLY A 170 -4.51 -11.24 -0.33
C GLY A 170 -4.08 -10.15 0.63
N LEU A 171 -4.73 -8.98 0.50
CA LEU A 171 -4.81 -7.94 1.51
C LEU A 171 -6.22 -7.97 2.10
N PHE A 172 -6.32 -8.07 3.42
CA PHE A 172 -7.58 -8.21 4.14
C PHE A 172 -7.76 -7.08 5.14
N ASP A 173 -9.01 -6.67 5.35
CA ASP A 173 -9.39 -5.78 6.45
C ASP A 173 -9.47 -6.54 7.79
N GLU A 174 -9.74 -5.84 8.89
CA GLU A 174 -9.84 -6.44 10.23
C GLU A 174 -10.99 -7.44 10.37
N ALA A 175 -12.02 -7.34 9.54
CA ALA A 175 -13.14 -8.29 9.50
C ALA A 175 -12.84 -9.53 8.62
N GLY A 176 -11.67 -9.60 7.99
CA GLY A 176 -11.25 -10.68 7.10
C GLY A 176 -11.85 -10.60 5.70
N HIS A 177 -12.29 -9.42 5.26
CA HIS A 177 -12.71 -9.25 3.88
C HIS A 177 -11.51 -8.94 2.99
N LEU A 178 -11.46 -9.55 1.82
CA LEU A 178 -10.45 -9.28 0.80
C LEU A 178 -10.69 -7.88 0.23
N VAL A 179 -9.72 -6.98 0.39
CA VAL A 179 -9.77 -5.59 -0.09
C VAL A 179 -8.75 -5.30 -1.18
N GLY A 180 -7.74 -6.16 -1.36
CA GLY A 180 -6.74 -6.00 -2.41
C GLY A 180 -5.90 -7.25 -2.65
N ILE A 181 -5.08 -7.20 -3.70
CA ILE A 181 -4.16 -8.27 -4.11
C ILE A 181 -2.73 -7.76 -4.03
N ILE A 182 -1.85 -8.51 -3.37
CA ILE A 182 -0.41 -8.24 -3.31
C ILE A 182 0.15 -8.21 -4.73
N THR A 183 0.81 -7.12 -5.13
CA THR A 183 1.27 -7.02 -6.50
C THR A 183 2.72 -6.58 -6.63
N LEU A 184 3.07 -5.38 -6.18
CA LEU A 184 4.40 -4.83 -6.40
C LEU A 184 4.94 -4.09 -5.18
N LYS A 185 6.25 -3.97 -5.12
CA LYS A 185 6.95 -3.10 -4.16
C LYS A 185 7.92 -2.20 -4.89
N SER A 186 8.14 -0.99 -4.37
CA SER A 186 9.12 -0.07 -4.91
C SER A 186 10.54 -0.64 -4.78
N ARG A 187 11.46 -0.10 -5.60
CA ARG A 187 12.90 -0.32 -5.51
C ARG A 187 13.56 1.00 -5.14
N GLY A 188 14.60 0.97 -4.34
CA GLY A 188 15.31 2.16 -3.88
C GLY A 188 15.22 2.34 -2.37
N GLY A 189 15.43 3.53 -1.83
CA GLY A 189 15.56 3.85 -0.40
C GLY A 189 14.49 3.23 0.51
N GLU A 190 13.38 3.91 0.70
CA GLU A 190 12.24 3.36 1.44
C GLU A 190 11.43 2.42 0.56
N ILE A 191 11.11 1.23 1.08
CA ILE A 191 10.34 0.23 0.34
C ILE A 191 8.85 0.45 0.60
N HIS A 192 8.11 0.79 -0.46
CA HIS A 192 6.67 0.88 -0.44
C HIS A 192 6.02 -0.37 -1.04
N TYR A 193 4.92 -0.81 -0.44
CA TYR A 193 4.17 -2.02 -0.82
C TYR A 193 2.81 -1.61 -1.39
N TYR A 194 2.48 -2.12 -2.59
CA TYR A 194 1.29 -1.75 -3.34
C TYR A 194 0.42 -2.95 -3.63
N TYR A 195 -0.89 -2.73 -3.54
CA TYR A 195 -1.93 -3.74 -3.69
C TYR A 195 -2.96 -3.25 -4.70
N MET A 196 -3.36 -4.13 -5.61
CA MET A 196 -4.42 -3.84 -6.57
C MET A 196 -5.79 -4.04 -5.91
N PRO A 197 -6.73 -3.10 -6.11
CA PRO A 197 -8.01 -3.11 -5.41
C PRO A 197 -8.90 -4.28 -5.82
N VAL A 198 -9.71 -4.74 -4.87
CA VAL A 198 -10.63 -5.86 -5.08
C VAL A 198 -11.71 -5.57 -6.12
N GLU A 199 -12.05 -4.32 -6.38
CA GLU A 199 -13.02 -3.91 -7.39
C GLU A 199 -12.60 -4.34 -8.80
N TRP A 200 -11.31 -4.30 -9.11
CA TRP A 200 -10.81 -4.80 -10.39
C TRP A 200 -10.90 -6.32 -10.50
N VAL A 201 -10.78 -7.05 -9.37
CA VAL A 201 -11.03 -8.49 -9.32
C VAL A 201 -12.51 -8.77 -9.62
N GLN A 202 -13.43 -8.01 -9.02
CA GLN A 202 -14.87 -8.15 -9.24
C GLN A 202 -15.25 -7.90 -10.72
N ALA A 203 -14.66 -6.87 -11.34
CA ALA A 203 -14.85 -6.57 -12.75
C ALA A 203 -14.36 -7.74 -13.65
N LEU A 204 -13.24 -8.35 -13.26
CA LEU A 204 -12.63 -9.46 -14.00
C LEU A 204 -13.50 -10.75 -13.96
N MET A 205 -14.27 -10.97 -12.90
CA MET A 205 -15.16 -12.14 -12.78
C MET A 205 -16.12 -12.27 -13.97
N ASN A 206 -16.57 -11.14 -14.52
CA ASN A 206 -17.53 -11.10 -15.62
C ASN A 206 -16.88 -11.21 -17.02
N LYS A 207 -15.54 -11.19 -17.13
CA LYS A 207 -14.86 -11.33 -18.42
C LYS A 207 -14.88 -12.80 -18.90
N PRO A 208 -14.86 -13.04 -20.21
CA PRO A 208 -14.76 -14.40 -20.75
C PRO A 208 -13.40 -15.02 -20.42
N ALA A 209 -13.40 -16.33 -20.18
CA ALA A 209 -12.17 -17.08 -20.03
C ALA A 209 -11.48 -17.30 -21.39
N GLN A 210 -10.15 -17.37 -21.35
CA GLN A 210 -9.26 -17.59 -22.49
C GLN A 210 -8.38 -18.82 -22.23
N GLU A 211 -7.75 -19.34 -23.27
CA GLU A 211 -6.71 -20.37 -23.13
C GLU A 211 -5.45 -19.80 -22.47
N LEU A 212 -4.75 -20.65 -21.72
CA LEU A 212 -3.43 -20.32 -21.20
C LEU A 212 -2.45 -20.14 -22.36
N GLY A 213 -1.61 -19.09 -22.29
CA GLY A 213 -0.70 -18.81 -23.38
C GLY A 213 0.28 -17.67 -23.11
N THR A 214 1.01 -17.31 -24.16
CA THR A 214 1.96 -16.20 -24.15
C THR A 214 1.25 -14.90 -24.48
N HIS A 215 1.53 -13.85 -23.73
CA HIS A 215 1.00 -12.51 -23.91
C HIS A 215 2.14 -11.49 -23.91
N ASN A 216 1.98 -10.42 -24.69
CA ASN A 216 2.98 -9.36 -24.83
C ASN A 216 2.55 -8.02 -24.19
N GLU A 217 1.39 -8.00 -23.55
CA GLU A 217 0.90 -6.80 -22.86
C GLU A 217 1.69 -6.58 -21.57
N LYS A 218 1.97 -5.29 -21.27
CA LYS A 218 2.71 -4.90 -20.06
C LYS A 218 1.76 -4.28 -19.05
N PRO A 219 1.91 -4.59 -17.76
CA PRO A 219 1.18 -3.90 -16.72
C PRO A 219 1.59 -2.43 -16.64
N PHE A 220 0.70 -1.57 -16.14
CA PHE A 220 0.92 -0.12 -16.04
C PHE A 220 2.26 0.23 -15.36
N TRP A 221 2.64 -0.53 -14.35
CA TRP A 221 3.88 -0.30 -13.59
C TRP A 221 5.15 -0.68 -14.35
N ALA A 222 5.05 -1.51 -15.39
CA ALA A 222 6.17 -1.89 -16.26
C ALA A 222 6.25 -1.05 -17.56
N MET A 223 5.36 -0.08 -17.73
CA MET A 223 5.39 0.86 -18.86
C MET A 223 6.59 1.82 -18.78
N ALA A 224 6.83 2.59 -19.84
CA ALA A 224 7.78 3.70 -19.83
C ALA A 224 7.42 4.72 -18.72
N SER A 225 8.43 5.38 -18.15
CA SER A 225 8.25 6.20 -16.93
C SER A 225 7.13 7.22 -17.06
N GLU A 226 7.08 7.93 -18.17
CA GLU A 226 6.10 8.99 -18.47
C GLU A 226 4.65 8.50 -18.66
N LYS A 227 4.47 7.18 -18.76
CA LYS A 227 3.14 6.52 -18.87
C LYS A 227 2.68 5.87 -17.56
N ARG A 228 3.52 5.88 -16.54
CA ARG A 228 3.16 5.35 -15.23
C ARG A 228 2.33 6.37 -14.45
N PRO A 229 1.54 5.94 -13.45
CA PRO A 229 0.91 6.85 -12.50
C PRO A 229 1.94 7.76 -11.81
N PHE A 230 1.55 8.97 -11.45
CA PHE A 230 2.43 9.98 -10.85
C PHE A 230 3.16 9.47 -9.60
N PHE A 231 2.49 8.73 -8.73
CA PHE A 231 3.10 8.17 -7.51
C PHE A 231 4.29 7.24 -7.80
N MET A 232 4.40 6.71 -9.02
CA MET A 232 5.57 5.95 -9.47
C MET A 232 6.60 6.82 -10.17
N GLN A 233 6.17 7.89 -10.86
CA GLN A 233 7.05 8.79 -11.57
C GLN A 233 7.94 9.59 -10.62
N VAL A 234 7.43 10.01 -9.46
CA VAL A 234 8.15 10.82 -8.47
C VAL A 234 9.28 10.06 -7.77
N VAL A 235 9.25 8.72 -7.75
CA VAL A 235 10.20 7.90 -6.98
C VAL A 235 11.64 8.11 -7.41
N GLN A 236 11.91 8.04 -8.73
CA GLN A 236 13.28 8.16 -9.24
C GLN A 236 13.87 9.57 -9.04
N PRO A 237 13.19 10.67 -9.40
CA PRO A 237 13.67 12.01 -9.11
C PRO A 237 13.90 12.28 -7.62
N TYR A 238 13.02 11.81 -6.77
CA TYR A 238 13.17 11.93 -5.31
C TYR A 238 14.45 11.24 -4.82
N VAL A 239 14.68 9.98 -5.20
CA VAL A 239 15.86 9.20 -4.78
C VAL A 239 17.16 9.76 -5.38
N SER A 240 17.13 10.28 -6.60
CA SER A 240 18.32 10.88 -7.25
C SER A 240 18.56 12.33 -6.89
N HIS A 241 17.69 12.94 -6.05
CA HIS A 241 17.72 14.35 -5.68
C HIS A 241 17.63 15.29 -6.90
N ASP A 242 16.88 14.88 -7.92
CA ASP A 242 16.59 15.71 -9.11
C ASP A 242 15.35 16.56 -8.83
N TRP A 243 15.57 17.65 -8.09
CA TRP A 243 14.49 18.47 -7.55
C TRP A 243 13.70 19.23 -8.62
N ASP A 244 14.35 19.59 -9.73
CA ASP A 244 13.67 20.25 -10.86
C ASP A 244 12.68 19.28 -11.51
N VAL A 245 13.09 18.04 -11.80
CA VAL A 245 12.21 17.01 -12.38
C VAL A 245 11.12 16.61 -11.39
N LEU A 246 11.46 16.50 -10.08
CA LEU A 246 10.45 16.22 -9.04
C LEU A 246 9.41 17.33 -8.98
N MET A 247 9.82 18.59 -9.06
CA MET A 247 8.95 19.76 -9.09
C MET A 247 7.95 19.68 -10.25
N ASP A 248 8.45 19.44 -11.47
CA ASP A 248 7.63 19.40 -12.68
C ASP A 248 6.58 18.28 -12.61
N ILE A 249 6.97 17.07 -12.19
CA ILE A 249 6.07 15.93 -12.05
C ILE A 249 5.03 16.19 -10.96
N SER A 250 5.45 16.70 -9.79
CA SER A 250 4.56 16.92 -8.66
C SER A 250 3.59 18.06 -8.92
N ASP A 251 3.99 19.12 -9.60
CA ASP A 251 3.10 20.21 -10.03
C ASP A 251 2.03 19.72 -11.02
N ALA A 252 2.41 18.86 -11.97
CA ALA A 252 1.46 18.22 -12.86
C ALA A 252 0.50 17.30 -12.11
N TRP A 253 1.02 16.54 -11.12
CA TRP A 253 0.21 15.65 -10.29
C TRP A 253 -0.82 16.41 -9.46
N VAL A 254 -0.41 17.47 -8.76
CA VAL A 254 -1.32 18.34 -7.99
C VAL A 254 -2.44 18.91 -8.85
N LYS A 255 -2.13 19.32 -10.09
CA LYS A 255 -3.14 19.85 -11.04
C LYS A 255 -4.16 18.81 -11.46
N GLN A 256 -3.72 17.55 -11.64
CA GLN A 256 -4.59 16.46 -12.08
C GLN A 256 -5.32 15.81 -10.91
N GLU A 257 -4.67 15.66 -9.76
CA GLU A 257 -5.19 14.97 -8.58
C GLU A 257 -5.04 15.84 -7.30
N PRO A 258 -5.75 16.97 -7.20
CA PRO A 258 -5.56 17.95 -6.11
C PRO A 258 -5.97 17.45 -4.72
N ASN A 259 -6.63 16.30 -4.64
CA ASN A 259 -7.06 15.68 -3.38
C ASN A 259 -6.16 14.52 -2.94
N THR A 260 -5.08 14.24 -3.63
CA THR A 260 -4.06 13.25 -3.25
C THR A 260 -3.00 13.92 -2.37
N GLY A 261 -2.88 13.52 -1.10
CA GLY A 261 -1.96 14.16 -0.14
C GLY A 261 -0.50 14.06 -0.56
N GLU A 262 -0.10 12.92 -1.13
CA GLU A 262 1.25 12.67 -1.63
C GLU A 262 1.67 13.64 -2.74
N SER A 263 0.75 14.09 -3.59
CA SER A 263 1.08 15.04 -4.65
C SER A 263 1.60 16.36 -4.07
N TRP A 264 0.95 16.85 -3.04
CA TRP A 264 1.35 18.04 -2.28
C TRP A 264 2.63 17.82 -1.49
N PHE A 265 2.81 16.64 -0.92
CA PHE A 265 4.00 16.26 -0.16
C PHE A 265 5.25 16.30 -1.04
N TYR A 266 5.25 15.64 -2.20
CA TYR A 266 6.40 15.64 -3.11
C TYR A 266 6.67 17.01 -3.73
N LEU A 267 5.62 17.80 -4.00
CA LEU A 267 5.78 19.20 -4.42
C LEU A 267 6.48 20.02 -3.34
N ALA A 268 6.03 19.90 -2.09
CA ALA A 268 6.63 20.60 -0.96
C ALA A 268 8.09 20.19 -0.69
N ILE A 269 8.44 18.91 -0.88
CA ILE A 269 9.84 18.46 -0.79
C ILE A 269 10.71 19.17 -1.84
N ALA A 270 10.29 19.16 -3.11
CA ALA A 270 11.03 19.81 -4.17
C ALA A 270 11.23 21.31 -3.87
N GLU A 271 10.17 22.01 -3.43
CA GLU A 271 10.25 23.42 -3.02
C GLU A 271 11.19 23.65 -1.84
N PHE A 272 11.14 22.77 -0.83
CA PHE A 272 12.03 22.86 0.35
C PHE A 272 13.50 22.74 -0.06
N GLU A 273 13.84 21.75 -0.88
CA GLU A 273 15.20 21.52 -1.33
C GLU A 273 15.70 22.65 -2.27
N MET A 274 14.79 23.26 -3.03
CA MET A 274 15.03 24.45 -3.83
C MET A 274 15.00 25.75 -3.00
N LYS A 275 14.89 25.66 -1.68
CA LYS A 275 14.88 26.79 -0.70
C LYS A 275 13.67 27.72 -0.82
N ARG A 276 12.57 27.25 -1.38
CA ARG A 276 11.29 27.98 -1.47
C ARG A 276 10.43 27.69 -0.22
N TYR A 277 10.95 28.04 0.97
CA TYR A 277 10.43 27.57 2.26
C TYR A 277 8.97 27.96 2.53
N ASP A 278 8.55 29.16 2.14
CA ASP A 278 7.16 29.62 2.37
C ASP A 278 6.14 28.79 1.56
N GLN A 279 6.49 28.45 0.31
CA GLN A 279 5.67 27.59 -0.55
C GLN A 279 5.65 26.16 0.00
N ALA A 280 6.82 25.61 0.33
CA ALA A 280 6.94 24.29 0.92
C ALA A 280 6.09 24.14 2.20
N GLU A 281 6.12 25.14 3.10
CA GLU A 281 5.31 25.13 4.33
C GLU A 281 3.82 25.05 4.03
N ALA A 282 3.34 25.87 3.08
CA ALA A 282 1.94 25.89 2.69
C ALA A 282 1.51 24.54 2.11
N HIS A 283 2.35 23.92 1.27
CA HIS A 283 2.04 22.65 0.62
C HIS A 283 2.17 21.45 1.56
N PHE A 284 3.14 21.42 2.49
CA PHE A 284 3.16 20.42 3.56
C PHE A 284 1.92 20.51 4.46
N LYS A 285 1.47 21.71 4.82
CA LYS A 285 0.21 21.89 5.56
C LYS A 285 -0.99 21.37 4.74
N ARG A 286 -1.00 21.60 3.42
CA ARG A 286 -2.04 21.06 2.55
C ARG A 286 -2.02 19.53 2.53
N ALA A 287 -0.85 18.91 2.42
CA ALA A 287 -0.70 17.46 2.50
C ALA A 287 -1.30 16.89 3.80
N LEU A 288 -1.01 17.50 4.95
CA LEU A 288 -1.61 17.10 6.24
C LEU A 288 -3.14 17.17 6.23
N THR A 289 -3.74 18.19 5.62
CA THR A 289 -5.21 18.31 5.54
C THR A 289 -5.84 17.23 4.66
N LEU A 290 -5.05 16.60 3.79
CA LEU A 290 -5.44 15.52 2.89
C LEU A 290 -5.04 14.14 3.45
N HIS A 291 -4.89 14.04 4.77
CA HIS A 291 -4.57 12.81 5.50
C HIS A 291 -3.18 12.22 5.21
N HIS A 292 -2.27 12.99 4.60
CA HIS A 292 -0.86 12.60 4.52
C HIS A 292 -0.14 12.92 5.84
N GLN A 293 -0.57 12.23 6.91
CA GLN A 293 -0.08 12.42 8.28
C GLN A 293 1.10 11.48 8.56
N ASP A 294 2.20 11.66 7.87
CA ASP A 294 3.41 10.91 8.17
C ASP A 294 4.42 11.74 8.99
N GLU A 295 5.31 11.03 9.65
CA GLU A 295 6.36 11.64 10.48
C GLU A 295 7.30 12.52 9.65
N GLU A 296 7.47 12.21 8.35
CA GLU A 296 8.34 12.93 7.45
C GLU A 296 7.80 14.33 7.15
N THR A 297 6.50 14.46 6.85
CA THR A 297 5.84 15.76 6.66
C THR A 297 6.00 16.65 7.90
N ILE A 298 5.81 16.08 9.10
CA ILE A 298 5.98 16.80 10.35
C ILE A 298 7.44 17.23 10.55
N ALA A 299 8.40 16.36 10.23
CA ALA A 299 9.82 16.66 10.33
C ALA A 299 10.25 17.82 9.40
N TYR A 300 9.73 17.87 8.17
CA TYR A 300 10.00 19.00 7.27
C TYR A 300 9.41 20.32 7.79
N LEU A 301 8.19 20.34 8.30
CA LEU A 301 7.58 21.53 8.92
C LEU A 301 8.39 22.03 10.11
N ASN A 302 8.90 21.13 10.95
CA ASN A 302 9.78 21.48 12.06
C ASN A 302 11.09 22.12 11.57
N LYS A 303 11.73 21.54 10.55
CA LYS A 303 12.95 22.11 9.93
C LYS A 303 12.71 23.52 9.36
N ILE A 304 11.55 23.79 8.76
CA ILE A 304 11.18 25.12 8.25
C ILE A 304 11.03 26.09 9.43
N SER A 305 10.30 25.70 10.47
CA SER A 305 10.08 26.52 11.66
C SER A 305 11.38 26.92 12.36
N GLU A 306 12.30 25.98 12.54
CA GLU A 306 13.63 26.22 13.13
C GLU A 306 14.46 27.23 12.30
N ARG A 307 14.44 27.11 10.96
CA ARG A 307 15.13 28.04 10.06
C ARG A 307 14.55 29.45 10.13
N THR A 308 13.23 29.57 10.15
CA THR A 308 12.53 30.87 10.26
C THR A 308 12.85 31.54 11.59
N ALA A 309 12.84 30.76 12.68
CA ALA A 309 13.25 31.28 14.02
C ALA A 309 14.72 31.77 14.02
N ALA A 310 15.63 31.02 13.40
CA ALA A 310 17.04 31.39 13.32
C ALA A 310 17.29 32.67 12.48
N MET A 311 16.50 32.88 11.43
CA MET A 311 16.55 34.10 10.61
C MET A 311 16.06 35.33 11.38
N ASN A 312 15.04 35.20 12.21
CA ASN A 312 14.46 36.28 13.01
C ASN A 312 15.32 36.68 14.21
N VAL A 313 16.19 35.80 14.71
CA VAL A 313 17.12 36.10 15.83
C VAL A 313 18.32 36.94 15.39
N LYS A 314 18.81 36.75 14.15
CA LYS A 314 20.00 37.53 13.64
C LYS A 314 19.81 39.04 13.55
N PRO A 315 18.67 39.63 13.14
CA PRO A 315 18.50 41.06 13.08
C PRO A 315 18.55 41.76 14.47
N ASN A 316 18.00 41.09 15.50
CA ASN A 316 17.96 41.68 16.85
C ASN A 316 19.32 41.71 17.56
N GLN A 317 20.26 40.81 17.25
CA GLN A 317 21.61 40.83 17.77
C GLN A 317 22.50 41.89 17.10
N MET A 318 22.30 42.17 15.83
CA MET A 318 23.02 43.24 15.13
C MET A 318 22.58 44.66 15.56
N ALA A 319 21.31 44.84 15.91
CA ALA A 319 20.80 46.12 16.41
C ALA A 319 21.27 46.45 17.85
N LEU A 320 21.64 45.43 18.63
CA LEU A 320 22.19 45.63 20.01
C LEU A 320 23.71 45.91 20.05
N LEU A 321 24.43 45.69 18.95
CA LEU A 321 25.87 45.94 18.82
C LEU A 321 26.20 47.29 18.12
N SER A 322 25.16 48.02 17.68
CA SER A 322 25.30 49.32 17.00
C SER A 322 24.88 50.55 17.84
N ASN A 323 24.72 50.37 19.18
CA ASN A 323 24.49 51.45 20.15
C ASN A 323 25.68 51.57 21.13
#